data_bd8d2b7c134d2046354e695e3003358d
#
_entry.id   bd8d2b7c134d2046354e695e3003358d
#
_cell.length_a   1.000
_cell.length_b   1.000
_cell.length_c   1.000
_cell.angle_alpha   90.00
_cell.angle_beta   90.00
_cell.angle_gamma   90.00
#
_symmetry.space_group_name_H-M   'P 1'
#
loop_
_entity.id
_entity.type
_entity.pdbx_description
1 polymer ?
#
loop_
_entity_poly.entity_id
_entity_poly.type
_entity_poly.pdbx_seq_one_letter_code
_entity_poly.pdbx_strand_id
1 'polypeptide(L)'
;MIKTDEIHRILGIDEVYKAPKRLTDILFDKDSREDIFRQFLDIETDLSYDWFMRYFEDEHADRKNKKQDFTPLSVSKLLTGLVSGHTYHESAVGTGGILIQAWQRHRISSNPFTYKPSDYWY
;
A
#
# COMPACT_ATOMS: atom_id res chain seq x y z
N MET A 1 10.47 -7.02 4.71
CA MET A 1 10.39 -6.10 3.54
C MET A 1 10.54 -6.91 2.27
N ILE A 2 9.61 -6.78 1.34
CA ILE A 2 9.58 -7.54 0.09
C ILE A 2 10.67 -7.03 -0.84
N LYS A 3 11.41 -7.95 -1.47
CA LYS A 3 12.49 -7.62 -2.42
C LYS A 3 11.91 -7.37 -3.81
N THR A 4 12.59 -6.54 -4.60
CA THR A 4 12.19 -6.21 -5.98
C THR A 4 11.98 -7.45 -6.84
N ASP A 5 12.89 -8.43 -6.77
CA ASP A 5 12.79 -9.67 -7.55
C ASP A 5 11.54 -10.50 -7.20
N GLU A 6 11.13 -10.48 -5.92
CA GLU A 6 9.92 -11.16 -5.47
C GLU A 6 8.67 -10.46 -6.00
N ILE A 7 8.65 -9.12 -5.98
CA ILE A 7 7.56 -8.33 -6.57
C ILE A 7 7.46 -8.61 -8.07
N HIS A 8 8.57 -8.57 -8.79
CA HIS A 8 8.62 -8.86 -10.22
C HIS A 8 8.10 -10.25 -10.54
N ARG A 9 8.52 -11.25 -9.77
CA ARG A 9 8.07 -12.65 -9.94
C ARG A 9 6.57 -12.78 -9.74
N ILE A 10 6.01 -12.21 -8.67
CA ILE A 10 4.57 -12.30 -8.36
C ILE A 10 3.74 -11.56 -9.40
N LEU A 11 4.17 -10.36 -9.80
CA LEU A 11 3.45 -9.57 -10.79
C LEU A 11 3.63 -10.08 -12.23
N GLY A 12 4.64 -10.92 -12.49
CA GLY A 12 4.97 -11.40 -13.82
C GLY A 12 5.52 -10.30 -14.72
N ILE A 13 6.37 -9.43 -14.17
CA ILE A 13 7.01 -8.31 -14.87
C ILE A 13 8.53 -8.39 -14.76
N ASP A 14 9.22 -7.70 -15.63
CA ASP A 14 10.68 -7.63 -15.71
C ASP A 14 11.24 -6.24 -15.37
N GLU A 15 10.37 -5.22 -15.38
CA GLU A 15 10.76 -3.84 -15.14
C GLU A 15 9.72 -3.10 -14.29
N VAL A 16 10.19 -2.23 -13.39
CA VAL A 16 9.36 -1.55 -12.39
C VAL A 16 8.31 -0.62 -13.03
N TYR A 17 8.64 0.03 -14.14
CA TYR A 17 7.68 0.93 -14.81
C TYR A 17 6.41 0.21 -15.30
N LYS A 18 6.44 -1.12 -15.44
CA LYS A 18 5.26 -1.93 -15.80
C LYS A 18 4.33 -2.20 -14.62
N ALA A 19 4.84 -2.05 -13.39
CA ALA A 19 4.09 -2.40 -12.18
C ALA A 19 2.78 -1.62 -11.99
N PRO A 20 2.68 -0.30 -12.21
CA PRO A 20 1.43 0.43 -12.03
C PRO A 20 0.31 -0.09 -12.91
N LYS A 21 0.60 -0.32 -14.20
CA LYS A 21 -0.39 -0.89 -15.12
C LYS A 21 -0.78 -2.32 -14.70
N ARG A 22 0.21 -3.15 -14.39
CA ARG A 22 -0.02 -4.55 -14.01
C ARG A 22 -0.85 -4.66 -12.73
N LEU A 23 -0.55 -3.84 -11.71
CA LEU A 23 -1.34 -3.78 -10.48
C LEU A 23 -2.78 -3.33 -10.75
N THR A 24 -2.97 -2.34 -11.61
CA THR A 24 -4.31 -1.90 -12.02
C THR A 24 -5.07 -3.05 -12.69
N ASP A 25 -4.45 -3.75 -13.64
CA ASP A 25 -5.08 -4.89 -14.33
C ASP A 25 -5.48 -5.99 -13.33
N ILE A 26 -4.62 -6.31 -12.35
CA ILE A 26 -4.89 -7.29 -11.29
C ILE A 26 -6.05 -6.84 -10.38
N LEU A 27 -6.08 -5.57 -9.96
CA LEU A 27 -7.11 -5.05 -9.07
C LEU A 27 -8.52 -5.16 -9.68
N PHE A 28 -8.63 -5.01 -10.99
CA PHE A 28 -9.91 -5.14 -11.71
C PHE A 28 -10.26 -6.58 -12.11
N ASP A 29 -9.32 -7.50 -12.03
CA ASP A 29 -9.57 -8.93 -12.29
C ASP A 29 -9.95 -9.65 -10.98
N LYS A 30 -11.25 -9.87 -10.82
CA LYS A 30 -11.80 -10.52 -9.61
C LYS A 30 -11.34 -11.95 -9.42
N ASP A 31 -11.01 -12.65 -10.50
CA ASP A 31 -10.71 -14.07 -10.46
C ASP A 31 -9.26 -14.33 -10.04
N SER A 32 -8.33 -13.49 -10.47
CA SER A 32 -6.90 -13.67 -10.18
C SER A 32 -6.36 -12.80 -9.04
N ARG A 33 -7.03 -11.70 -8.70
CA ARG A 33 -6.53 -10.72 -7.74
C ARG A 33 -6.24 -11.31 -6.37
N GLU A 34 -7.13 -12.17 -5.86
CA GLU A 34 -6.94 -12.76 -4.52
C GLU A 34 -5.75 -13.71 -4.48
N ASP A 35 -5.55 -14.51 -5.52
CA ASP A 35 -4.42 -15.44 -5.59
C ASP A 35 -3.08 -14.69 -5.69
N ILE A 36 -3.04 -13.59 -6.42
CA ILE A 36 -1.86 -12.73 -6.51
C ILE A 36 -1.56 -12.10 -5.15
N PHE A 37 -2.56 -11.53 -4.46
CA PHE A 37 -2.32 -10.92 -3.15
C PHE A 37 -1.99 -11.93 -2.05
N ARG A 38 -2.49 -13.16 -2.12
CA ARG A 38 -2.05 -14.23 -1.23
C ARG A 38 -0.57 -14.55 -1.37
N GLN A 39 -0.02 -14.54 -2.58
CA GLN A 39 1.41 -14.74 -2.80
C GLN A 39 2.27 -13.64 -2.13
N PHE A 40 1.77 -12.39 -2.06
CA PHE A 40 2.43 -11.35 -1.27
C PHE A 40 2.36 -11.65 0.23
N LEU A 41 1.22 -12.11 0.74
CA LEU A 41 1.04 -12.47 2.15
C LEU A 41 1.89 -13.69 2.58
N ASP A 42 2.23 -14.59 1.66
CA ASP A 42 3.15 -15.70 1.93
C ASP A 42 4.60 -15.22 2.18
N ILE A 43 4.95 -14.04 1.70
CA ILE A 43 6.30 -13.46 1.85
C ILE A 43 6.35 -12.44 2.99
N GLU A 44 5.29 -11.62 3.12
CA GLU A 44 5.22 -10.53 4.09
C GLU A 44 3.84 -10.47 4.74
N THR A 45 3.81 -10.57 6.06
CA THR A 45 2.57 -10.53 6.85
C THR A 45 2.38 -9.25 7.62
N ASP A 46 3.40 -8.40 7.69
CA ASP A 46 3.31 -7.10 8.37
C ASP A 46 2.57 -6.08 7.48
N LEU A 47 1.31 -5.85 7.82
CA LEU A 47 0.44 -4.88 7.14
C LEU A 47 0.55 -3.45 7.71
N SER A 48 1.53 -3.19 8.58
CA SER A 48 1.67 -1.88 9.23
C SER A 48 2.43 -0.84 8.42
N TYR A 49 2.94 -1.20 7.25
CA TYR A 49 3.68 -0.30 6.38
C TYR A 49 3.37 -0.53 4.90
N ASP A 50 3.71 0.45 4.07
CA ASP A 50 3.56 0.37 2.61
C ASP A 50 4.65 -0.53 2.01
N TRP A 51 4.26 -1.69 1.49
CA TRP A 51 5.16 -2.68 0.89
C TRP A 51 5.81 -2.18 -0.40
N PHE A 52 5.15 -1.30 -1.14
CA PHE A 52 5.57 -0.81 -2.45
C PHE A 52 6.34 0.52 -2.40
N MET A 53 6.33 1.22 -1.27
CA MET A 53 6.99 2.51 -1.14
C MET A 53 8.45 2.45 -1.61
N ARG A 54 9.26 1.56 -1.04
CA ARG A 54 10.67 1.43 -1.42
C ARG A 54 10.87 0.90 -2.83
N TYR A 55 10.02 -0.01 -3.26
CA TYR A 55 10.04 -0.52 -4.63
C TYR A 55 9.94 0.60 -5.67
N PHE A 56 9.00 1.51 -5.48
CA PHE A 56 8.88 2.68 -6.34
C PHE A 56 9.93 3.75 -6.03
N GLU A 57 10.43 3.78 -4.82
CA GLU A 57 11.53 4.66 -4.45
C GLU A 57 12.82 4.34 -5.19
N ASP A 58 13.20 3.10 -5.30
CA ASP A 58 14.42 2.67 -5.97
C ASP A 58 14.37 2.92 -7.48
N GLU A 59 13.19 2.81 -8.11
CA GLU A 59 12.98 3.08 -9.52
C GLU A 59 13.15 4.56 -9.88
N HIS A 60 12.71 5.45 -9.00
CA HIS A 60 12.80 6.88 -9.24
C HIS A 60 14.19 7.45 -8.92
N ALA A 61 15.25 6.82 -9.43
CA ALA A 61 16.60 7.39 -9.40
C ALA A 61 16.66 8.83 -10.00
N ASP A 62 15.64 9.20 -10.75
CA ASP A 62 15.44 10.54 -11.34
C ASP A 62 14.72 11.53 -10.41
N ARG A 63 14.56 11.19 -9.11
CA ARG A 63 13.92 12.04 -8.09
C ARG A 63 14.56 13.40 -7.94
N LYS A 64 15.90 13.49 -8.11
CA LYS A 64 16.62 14.76 -8.03
C LYS A 64 16.07 15.79 -9.00
N ASN A 65 15.54 15.33 -10.14
CA ASN A 65 14.97 16.22 -11.15
C ASN A 65 13.48 16.52 -10.90
N LYS A 66 12.72 15.57 -10.34
CA LYS A 66 11.26 15.70 -10.13
C LYS A 66 10.87 16.23 -8.76
N LYS A 67 11.80 16.28 -7.78
CA LYS A 67 11.55 16.72 -6.40
C LYS A 67 10.33 16.06 -5.74
N GLN A 68 10.11 14.78 -6.06
CA GLN A 68 9.01 14.01 -5.52
C GLN A 68 9.55 12.97 -4.53
N ASP A 69 9.19 13.12 -3.27
CA ASP A 69 9.51 12.16 -2.21
C ASP A 69 8.21 11.53 -1.68
N PHE A 70 8.32 10.26 -1.27
CA PHE A 70 7.22 9.59 -0.59
C PHE A 70 7.09 10.10 0.84
N THR A 71 5.87 10.12 1.37
CA THR A 71 5.63 10.54 2.74
C THR A 71 6.25 9.56 3.72
N PRO A 72 7.19 9.98 4.57
CA PRO A 72 7.80 9.09 5.57
C PRO A 72 6.77 8.48 6.52
N LEU A 73 7.00 7.24 6.96
CA LEU A 73 6.11 6.51 7.87
C LEU A 73 5.81 7.29 9.16
N SER A 74 6.79 8.00 9.71
CA SER A 74 6.63 8.84 10.91
C SER A 74 5.62 9.97 10.70
N VAL A 75 5.66 10.60 9.52
CA VAL A 75 4.72 11.67 9.14
C VAL A 75 3.32 11.09 8.93
N SER A 76 3.20 9.95 8.25
CA SER A 76 1.92 9.25 8.05
C SER A 76 1.27 8.88 9.39
N LYS A 77 2.05 8.36 10.34
CA LYS A 77 1.59 8.06 11.71
C LYS A 77 1.14 9.31 12.47
N LEU A 78 1.88 10.39 12.35
CA LEU A 78 1.52 11.67 12.99
C LEU A 78 0.20 12.20 12.43
N LEU A 79 0.08 12.29 11.11
CA LEU A 79 -1.12 12.81 10.44
C LEU A 79 -2.36 11.99 10.82
N THR A 80 -2.28 10.67 10.76
CA THR A 80 -3.41 9.81 11.14
C THR A 80 -3.71 9.84 12.64
N GLY A 81 -2.74 10.24 13.47
CA GLY A 81 -2.93 10.48 14.90
C GLY A 81 -3.73 11.75 15.22
N LEU A 82 -3.70 12.74 14.33
CA LEU A 82 -4.37 14.03 14.53
C LEU A 82 -5.80 14.07 13.99
N VAL A 83 -6.19 13.11 13.15
CA VAL A 83 -7.53 13.04 12.56
C VAL A 83 -8.33 11.89 13.13
N SER A 84 -9.65 12.09 13.24
CA SER A 84 -10.60 11.07 13.66
C SER A 84 -11.83 11.15 12.75
N GLY A 85 -12.42 10.00 12.43
CA GLY A 85 -13.62 9.93 11.59
C GLY A 85 -13.87 8.51 11.11
N HIS A 86 -15.07 8.29 10.55
CA HIS A 86 -15.45 7.01 9.96
C HIS A 86 -15.27 6.96 8.43
N THR A 87 -14.93 8.10 7.85
CA THR A 87 -14.69 8.22 6.40
C THR A 87 -13.31 8.79 6.16
N TYR A 88 -12.66 8.31 5.11
CA TYR A 88 -11.34 8.76 4.70
C TYR A 88 -11.39 9.26 3.26
N HIS A 89 -10.77 10.40 3.00
CA HIS A 89 -10.56 10.92 1.65
C HIS A 89 -9.16 11.50 1.54
N GLU A 90 -8.44 11.09 0.51
CA GLU A 90 -7.10 11.59 0.19
C GLU A 90 -6.99 11.82 -1.32
N SER A 91 -6.84 13.09 -1.72
CA SER A 91 -6.78 13.48 -3.13
C SER A 91 -5.43 13.19 -3.81
N ALA A 92 -4.39 12.92 -3.02
CA ALA A 92 -3.02 12.66 -3.48
C ALA A 92 -2.42 11.44 -2.80
N VAL A 93 -3.09 10.30 -2.93
CA VAL A 93 -2.82 9.07 -2.18
C VAL A 93 -1.43 8.46 -2.42
N GLY A 94 -0.81 8.72 -3.58
CA GLY A 94 0.48 8.10 -3.94
C GLY A 94 0.41 6.58 -3.89
N THR A 95 1.31 5.94 -3.13
CA THR A 95 1.30 4.49 -2.88
C THR A 95 0.38 4.09 -1.71
N GLY A 96 -0.32 5.02 -1.12
CA GLY A 96 -1.25 4.76 -0.02
C GLY A 96 -0.64 4.79 1.38
N GLY A 97 0.55 5.37 1.56
CA GLY A 97 1.25 5.33 2.84
C GLY A 97 0.45 5.89 4.02
N ILE A 98 -0.27 7.00 3.82
CA ILE A 98 -1.15 7.59 4.86
C ILE A 98 -2.41 6.74 5.03
N LEU A 99 -3.03 6.31 3.93
CA LEU A 99 -4.21 5.42 3.92
C LEU A 99 -3.96 4.13 4.70
N ILE A 100 -2.80 3.48 4.48
CA ILE A 100 -2.40 2.26 5.19
C ILE A 100 -2.32 2.52 6.71
N GLN A 101 -1.78 3.67 7.15
CA GLN A 101 -1.71 4.02 8.56
C GLN A 101 -3.10 4.32 9.15
N ALA A 102 -3.98 4.99 8.41
CA ALA A 102 -5.36 5.24 8.83
C ALA A 102 -6.12 3.91 9.03
N TRP A 103 -6.05 3.02 8.04
CA TRP A 103 -6.64 1.70 8.10
C TRP A 103 -6.08 0.85 9.25
N GLN A 104 -4.76 0.80 9.40
CA GLN A 104 -4.09 0.04 10.46
C GLN A 104 -4.51 0.54 11.85
N ARG A 105 -4.57 1.85 12.05
CA ARG A 105 -5.03 2.45 13.31
C ARG A 105 -6.46 2.06 13.62
N HIS A 106 -7.36 2.15 12.62
CA HIS A 106 -8.74 1.72 12.78
C HIS A 106 -8.85 0.23 13.14
N ARG A 107 -8.13 -0.63 12.41
CA ARG A 107 -8.10 -2.08 12.65
C ARG A 107 -7.65 -2.43 14.07
N ILE A 108 -6.58 -1.81 14.56
CA ILE A 108 -6.05 -2.06 15.91
C ILE A 108 -7.00 -1.56 17.01
N SER A 109 -7.67 -0.44 16.79
CA SER A 109 -8.61 0.13 17.76
C SER A 109 -9.98 -0.55 17.77
N SER A 110 -10.26 -1.38 16.78
CA SER A 110 -11.54 -2.09 16.65
C SER A 110 -11.53 -3.41 17.41
N ASN A 111 -12.70 -3.88 17.82
CA ASN A 111 -12.84 -5.20 18.42
C ASN A 111 -12.55 -6.28 17.36
N PRO A 112 -11.55 -7.16 17.57
CA PRO A 112 -11.14 -8.16 16.57
C PRO A 112 -12.25 -9.17 16.23
N PHE A 113 -13.22 -9.38 17.10
CA PHE A 113 -14.32 -10.32 16.86
C PHE A 113 -15.48 -9.70 16.06
N THR A 114 -15.57 -8.39 16.02
CA THR A 114 -16.66 -7.67 15.34
C THR A 114 -16.18 -6.79 14.19
N TYR A 115 -14.88 -6.65 14.02
CA TYR A 115 -14.30 -5.83 12.95
C TYR A 115 -14.69 -6.34 11.57
N LYS A 116 -15.21 -5.43 10.75
CA LYS A 116 -15.46 -5.66 9.33
C LYS A 116 -14.78 -4.55 8.53
N PRO A 117 -13.99 -4.89 7.50
CA PRO A 117 -13.36 -3.87 6.63
C PRO A 117 -14.35 -2.87 6.04
N SER A 118 -15.59 -3.31 5.79
CA SER A 118 -16.67 -2.48 5.25
C SER A 118 -17.21 -1.42 6.20
N ASP A 119 -16.86 -1.47 7.48
CA ASP A 119 -17.35 -0.49 8.48
C ASP A 119 -16.57 0.84 8.40
N TYR A 120 -15.50 0.87 7.61
CA TYR A 120 -14.70 2.08 7.36
C TYR A 120 -14.63 2.36 5.86
N TRP A 121 -14.91 3.58 5.46
CA TRP A 121 -14.91 4.02 4.05
C TRP A 121 -13.61 4.74 3.73
N TYR A 122 -12.90 4.22 2.72
CA TYR A 122 -11.65 4.77 2.22
C TYR A 122 -11.83 5.43 0.87
#